data_87552c5169a7491307877542ec61afe3
#
_entry.id   87552c5169a7491307877542ec61afe3
#
_cell.length_a   1.000
_cell.length_b   1.000
_cell.length_c   1.000
_cell.angle_alpha   90.00
_cell.angle_beta   90.00
_cell.angle_gamma   90.00
#
_symmetry.space_group_name_H-M   'P 1'
#
loop_
_entity.id
_entity.type
_entity.pdbx_description
1 polymer ?
#
loop_
_entity_poly.entity_id
_entity_poly.type
_entity_poly.pdbx_seq_one_letter_code
_entity_poly.pdbx_strand_id
1 'polypeptide(L)'
;MSKSSLKQTLKDLDTKKISIRELNQDYLKRIKENENLNVFIHFSEENVLKQIDNLEKDNSAKKLKGIPIAIKDLFCTKSMPTTAASKILENFNPTYESFVTQKLLDEGSIFVGKTNLDEFAMGSATNTSFFGNTINPLSKENEPLAPGGSSGGSAAAVAADLCL
;
A
#
# COMPACT_ATOMS: atom_id res chain seq x y z
N MET A 1 -14.04 -11.61 -6.70
CA MET A 1 -13.03 -12.60 -7.20
C MET A 1 -12.34 -13.25 -6.02
N SER A 2 -11.93 -14.52 -6.11
CA SER A 2 -11.15 -15.15 -5.04
C SER A 2 -9.79 -14.44 -4.93
N LYS A 3 -9.34 -14.18 -3.68
CA LYS A 3 -8.02 -13.58 -3.43
C LYS A 3 -6.93 -14.38 -4.15
N SER A 4 -6.18 -13.75 -5.04
CA SER A 4 -5.04 -14.37 -5.69
C SER A 4 -3.84 -14.37 -4.74
N SER A 5 -3.13 -15.45 -4.63
CA SER A 5 -1.88 -15.47 -3.86
C SER A 5 -0.76 -14.79 -4.67
N LEU A 6 0.23 -14.22 -3.97
CA LEU A 6 1.44 -13.66 -4.60
C LEU A 6 2.05 -14.62 -5.64
N LYS A 7 2.16 -15.91 -5.28
CA LYS A 7 2.70 -16.95 -6.18
C LYS A 7 1.88 -17.10 -7.47
N GLN A 8 0.55 -17.10 -7.34
CA GLN A 8 -0.33 -17.22 -8.52
C GLN A 8 -0.26 -15.96 -9.39
N THR A 9 -0.27 -14.77 -8.77
CA THR A 9 -0.16 -13.50 -9.50
C THR A 9 1.15 -13.39 -10.28
N LEU A 10 2.29 -13.77 -9.67
CA LEU A 10 3.58 -13.80 -10.36
C LEU A 10 3.55 -14.77 -11.56
N LYS A 11 2.94 -15.95 -11.40
CA LYS A 11 2.77 -16.91 -12.50
C LYS A 11 1.90 -16.35 -13.63
N ASP A 12 0.81 -15.67 -13.30
CA ASP A 12 -0.09 -15.06 -14.28
C ASP A 12 0.59 -13.91 -15.06
N LEU A 13 1.45 -13.13 -14.39
CA LEU A 13 2.32 -12.14 -15.04
C LEU A 13 3.36 -12.79 -15.96
N ASP A 14 4.04 -13.87 -15.51
CA ASP A 14 5.05 -14.59 -16.29
C ASP A 14 4.47 -15.21 -17.56
N THR A 15 3.26 -15.73 -17.47
CA THR A 15 2.56 -16.34 -18.61
C THR A 15 1.80 -15.32 -19.45
N LYS A 16 1.92 -14.02 -19.13
CA LYS A 16 1.21 -12.91 -19.81
C LYS A 16 -0.32 -13.08 -19.83
N LYS A 17 -0.86 -13.78 -18.84
CA LYS A 17 -2.31 -13.91 -18.64
C LYS A 17 -2.93 -12.62 -18.13
N ILE A 18 -2.15 -11.81 -17.42
CA ILE A 18 -2.47 -10.46 -16.99
C ILE A 18 -1.24 -9.58 -17.20
N SER A 19 -1.42 -8.32 -17.56
CA SER A 19 -0.36 -7.33 -17.65
C SER A 19 -0.14 -6.64 -16.29
N ILE A 20 1.04 -6.03 -16.09
CA ILE A 20 1.35 -5.21 -14.92
C ILE A 20 0.30 -4.10 -14.78
N ARG A 21 -0.08 -3.47 -15.88
CA ARG A 21 -1.04 -2.38 -15.91
C ARG A 21 -2.44 -2.83 -15.50
N GLU A 22 -2.96 -3.91 -16.07
CA GLU A 22 -4.27 -4.46 -15.71
C GLU A 22 -4.33 -4.87 -14.24
N LEU A 23 -3.27 -5.55 -13.75
CA LEU A 23 -3.17 -5.91 -12.34
C LEU A 23 -3.30 -4.68 -11.43
N ASN A 24 -2.47 -3.66 -11.65
CA ASN A 24 -2.45 -2.49 -10.78
C ASN A 24 -3.73 -1.64 -10.92
N GLN A 25 -4.33 -1.54 -12.10
CA GLN A 25 -5.61 -0.86 -12.29
C GLN A 25 -6.76 -1.52 -11.48
N ASP A 26 -6.78 -2.85 -11.39
CA ASP A 26 -7.75 -3.56 -10.56
C ASP A 26 -7.56 -3.22 -9.07
N TYR A 27 -6.32 -3.18 -8.57
CA TYR A 27 -6.04 -2.75 -7.19
C TYR A 27 -6.38 -1.28 -6.95
N LEU A 28 -6.07 -0.37 -7.88
CA LEU A 28 -6.45 1.04 -7.79
C LEU A 28 -7.97 1.22 -7.67
N LYS A 29 -8.73 0.46 -8.45
CA LYS A 29 -10.19 0.46 -8.36
C LYS A 29 -10.67 0.00 -6.98
N ARG A 30 -10.15 -1.12 -6.47
CA ARG A 30 -10.50 -1.63 -5.13
C ARG A 30 -10.16 -0.63 -4.02
N ILE A 31 -9.01 0.04 -4.11
CA ILE A 31 -8.63 1.07 -3.15
C ILE A 31 -9.66 2.19 -3.11
N LYS A 32 -10.10 2.70 -4.27
CA LYS A 32 -11.14 3.73 -4.36
C LYS A 32 -12.50 3.26 -3.82
N GLU A 33 -12.88 2.03 -4.07
CA GLU A 33 -14.14 1.45 -3.58
C GLU A 33 -14.14 1.24 -2.05
N ASN A 34 -12.98 1.27 -1.40
CA ASN A 34 -12.80 1.00 0.03
C ASN A 34 -12.16 2.17 0.80
N GLU A 35 -12.29 3.41 0.31
CA GLU A 35 -11.76 4.62 0.97
C GLU A 35 -12.32 4.80 2.39
N ASN A 36 -13.55 4.36 2.63
CA ASN A 36 -14.23 4.40 3.92
C ASN A 36 -13.50 3.60 5.03
N LEU A 37 -12.63 2.67 4.68
CA LEU A 37 -11.82 1.92 5.65
C LEU A 37 -10.66 2.73 6.23
N ASN A 38 -10.34 3.90 5.65
CA ASN A 38 -9.24 4.78 6.05
C ASN A 38 -7.90 4.03 6.17
N VAL A 39 -7.64 3.17 5.18
CA VAL A 39 -6.42 2.33 5.13
C VAL A 39 -5.20 3.14 4.75
N PHE A 40 -5.34 4.08 3.79
CA PHE A 40 -4.24 4.86 3.24
C PHE A 40 -4.26 6.30 3.73
N ILE A 41 -3.13 6.78 4.26
CA ILE A 41 -2.90 8.21 4.56
C ILE A 41 -2.59 8.97 3.26
N HIS A 42 -1.75 8.36 2.41
CA HIS A 42 -1.38 8.91 1.11
C HIS A 42 -1.61 7.88 0.02
N PHE A 43 -2.34 8.30 -1.00
CA PHE A 43 -2.63 7.52 -2.19
C PHE A 43 -2.59 8.45 -3.40
N SER A 44 -1.94 8.01 -4.48
CA SER A 44 -1.88 8.76 -5.74
C SER A 44 -1.86 7.81 -6.93
N GLU A 45 -2.98 7.77 -7.65
CA GLU A 45 -3.09 7.00 -8.90
C GLU A 45 -2.05 7.43 -9.94
N GLU A 46 -1.81 8.74 -10.06
CA GLU A 46 -0.80 9.28 -10.99
C GLU A 46 0.60 8.72 -10.67
N ASN A 47 0.96 8.65 -9.39
CA ASN A 47 2.24 8.10 -8.97
C ASN A 47 2.34 6.59 -9.28
N VAL A 48 1.26 5.83 -9.08
CA VAL A 48 1.22 4.41 -9.43
C VAL A 48 1.40 4.22 -10.94
N LEU A 49 0.69 4.99 -11.76
CA LEU A 49 0.81 4.93 -13.23
C LEU A 49 2.23 5.28 -13.70
N LYS A 50 2.87 6.29 -13.13
CA LYS A 50 4.28 6.62 -13.42
C LYS A 50 5.24 5.47 -13.07
N GLN A 51 5.03 4.79 -11.94
CA GLN A 51 5.83 3.62 -11.57
C GLN A 51 5.66 2.48 -12.59
N ILE A 52 4.43 2.23 -13.05
CA ILE A 52 4.14 1.23 -14.10
C ILE A 52 4.86 1.59 -15.40
N ASP A 53 4.73 2.85 -15.87
CA ASP A 53 5.37 3.32 -17.10
C ASP A 53 6.91 3.16 -17.06
N ASN A 54 7.52 3.40 -15.89
CA ASN A 54 8.94 3.23 -15.70
C ASN A 54 9.35 1.74 -15.71
N LEU A 55 8.57 0.90 -15.04
CA LEU A 55 8.84 -0.53 -14.97
C LEU A 55 8.64 -1.23 -16.32
N GLU A 56 7.64 -0.81 -17.12
CA GLU A 56 7.39 -1.35 -18.46
C GLU A 56 8.53 -1.02 -19.45
N LYS A 57 9.32 0.04 -19.17
CA LYS A 57 10.50 0.40 -19.95
C LYS A 57 11.79 -0.29 -19.49
N ASP A 58 11.77 -0.84 -18.25
CA ASP A 58 12.92 -1.52 -17.65
C ASP A 58 12.96 -2.98 -18.09
N ASN A 59 13.94 -3.33 -18.93
CA ASN A 59 14.13 -4.68 -19.42
C ASN A 59 14.91 -5.59 -18.44
N SER A 60 15.23 -5.11 -17.23
CA SER A 60 15.95 -5.91 -16.25
C SER A 60 15.07 -6.98 -15.60
N ALA A 61 15.67 -8.11 -15.24
CA ALA A 61 14.94 -9.18 -14.55
C ALA A 61 14.58 -8.72 -13.13
N LYS A 62 13.29 -8.66 -12.84
CA LYS A 62 12.75 -8.28 -11.53
C LYS A 62 11.96 -9.45 -10.92
N LYS A 63 12.10 -9.66 -9.60
CA LYS A 63 11.39 -10.75 -8.91
C LYS A 63 9.93 -10.42 -8.63
N LEU A 64 9.62 -9.15 -8.32
CA LEU A 64 8.27 -8.71 -7.97
C LEU A 64 7.42 -8.25 -9.16
N LYS A 65 8.04 -7.93 -10.31
CA LYS A 65 7.36 -7.77 -11.62
C LYS A 65 6.09 -6.91 -11.61
N GLY A 66 6.09 -5.83 -10.85
CA GLY A 66 4.93 -4.92 -10.76
C GLY A 66 3.87 -5.33 -9.73
N ILE A 67 4.21 -6.19 -8.78
CA ILE A 67 3.33 -6.52 -7.65
C ILE A 67 2.96 -5.26 -6.86
N PRO A 68 1.65 -4.98 -6.62
CA PRO A 68 1.20 -3.87 -5.82
C PRO A 68 1.48 -4.10 -4.32
N ILE A 69 2.24 -3.19 -3.70
CA ILE A 69 2.61 -3.25 -2.29
C ILE A 69 2.17 -1.96 -1.59
N ALA A 70 1.56 -2.09 -0.42
CA ALA A 70 1.24 -0.98 0.46
C ALA A 70 2.36 -0.79 1.49
N ILE A 71 2.81 0.45 1.69
CA ILE A 71 3.94 0.78 2.55
C ILE A 71 3.45 1.49 3.82
N LYS A 72 3.76 0.94 5.00
CA LYS A 72 3.44 1.62 6.26
C LYS A 72 4.03 3.02 6.28
N ASP A 73 3.25 4.02 6.68
CA ASP A 73 3.66 5.43 6.64
C ASP A 73 4.68 5.82 7.73
N LEU A 74 5.51 4.85 8.10
CA LEU A 74 6.70 4.99 8.92
C LEU A 74 7.99 4.86 8.08
N PHE A 75 7.91 4.16 6.95
CA PHE A 75 9.05 3.98 6.06
C PHE A 75 9.17 5.16 5.09
N CYS A 76 10.34 5.80 5.06
CA CYS A 76 10.62 6.89 4.13
C CYS A 76 10.56 6.43 2.68
N THR A 77 9.83 7.20 1.87
CA THR A 77 9.71 7.02 0.42
C THR A 77 9.87 8.37 -0.27
N LYS A 78 10.65 8.46 -1.34
CA LYS A 78 10.83 9.71 -2.11
C LYS A 78 9.57 10.15 -2.85
N SER A 79 8.74 9.19 -3.22
CA SER A 79 7.59 9.41 -4.08
C SER A 79 6.33 9.89 -3.35
N MET A 80 6.32 9.80 -2.01
CA MET A 80 5.16 10.16 -1.17
C MET A 80 5.64 10.70 0.17
N PRO A 81 4.84 11.58 0.82
CA PRO A 81 5.12 12.01 2.19
C PRO A 81 5.27 10.83 3.15
N THR A 82 5.97 11.05 4.26
CA THR A 82 6.09 10.08 5.35
C THR A 82 5.82 10.80 6.66
N THR A 83 4.64 10.55 7.23
CA THR A 83 4.12 11.35 8.34
C THR A 83 4.16 10.63 9.69
N ALA A 84 4.44 9.33 9.71
CA ALA A 84 4.30 8.49 10.90
C ALA A 84 2.92 8.64 11.56
N ALA A 85 1.87 8.91 10.77
CA ALA A 85 0.51 9.22 11.20
C ALA A 85 0.41 10.42 12.17
N SER A 86 1.38 11.34 12.16
CA SER A 86 1.46 12.51 13.03
C SER A 86 1.29 13.81 12.25
N LYS A 87 0.57 14.77 12.85
CA LYS A 87 0.46 16.14 12.35
C LYS A 87 1.82 16.84 12.28
N ILE A 88 2.73 16.52 13.19
CA ILE A 88 4.07 17.14 13.24
C ILE A 88 4.84 16.90 11.94
N LEU A 89 4.62 15.75 11.29
CA LEU A 89 5.29 15.35 10.07
C LEU A 89 4.40 15.43 8.82
N GLU A 90 3.21 16.06 8.88
CA GLU A 90 2.25 16.06 7.76
C GLU A 90 2.83 16.54 6.43
N ASN A 91 3.83 17.43 6.46
CA ASN A 91 4.49 17.99 5.28
C ASN A 91 5.90 17.42 5.04
N PHE A 92 6.28 16.36 5.75
CA PHE A 92 7.61 15.78 5.60
C PHE A 92 7.70 14.92 4.34
N ASN A 93 8.48 15.40 3.37
CA ASN A 93 8.79 14.70 2.12
C ASN A 93 10.24 14.21 2.18
N PRO A 94 10.48 12.91 2.38
CA PRO A 94 11.83 12.36 2.43
C PRO A 94 12.58 12.54 1.12
N THR A 95 13.88 12.87 1.21
CA THR A 95 14.78 12.95 0.04
C THR A 95 15.45 11.62 -0.28
N TYR A 96 15.14 10.57 0.47
CA TYR A 96 15.73 9.22 0.37
C TYR A 96 14.65 8.13 0.52
N GLU A 97 14.94 6.96 -0.03
CA GLU A 97 14.21 5.73 0.27
C GLU A 97 14.79 5.09 1.54
N SER A 98 13.92 4.51 2.37
CA SER A 98 14.42 3.59 3.40
C SER A 98 15.08 2.38 2.72
N PHE A 99 15.98 1.71 3.42
CA PHE A 99 16.66 0.52 2.87
C PHE A 99 15.67 -0.54 2.37
N VAL A 100 14.59 -0.77 3.12
CA VAL A 100 13.57 -1.76 2.77
C VAL A 100 12.79 -1.34 1.52
N THR A 101 12.33 -0.08 1.46
CA THR A 101 11.58 0.42 0.29
C THR A 101 12.44 0.44 -0.96
N GLN A 102 13.73 0.81 -0.83
CA GLN A 102 14.65 0.73 -1.96
C GLN A 102 14.78 -0.70 -2.50
N LYS A 103 14.93 -1.69 -1.61
CA LYS A 103 15.02 -3.10 -2.02
C LYS A 103 13.76 -3.59 -2.72
N LEU A 104 12.58 -3.18 -2.27
CA LEU A 104 11.32 -3.52 -2.92
C LEU A 104 11.22 -2.90 -4.32
N LEU A 105 11.62 -1.63 -4.48
CA LEU A 105 11.66 -0.96 -5.78
C LEU A 105 12.68 -1.59 -6.73
N ASP A 106 13.87 -1.93 -6.24
CA ASP A 106 14.91 -2.60 -7.02
C ASP A 106 14.41 -3.94 -7.60
N GLU A 107 13.55 -4.65 -6.84
CA GLU A 107 12.92 -5.90 -7.28
C GLU A 107 11.62 -5.69 -8.11
N GLY A 108 11.28 -4.43 -8.39
CA GLY A 108 10.21 -4.07 -9.31
C GLY A 108 8.80 -4.11 -8.71
N SER A 109 8.64 -3.85 -7.40
CA SER A 109 7.31 -3.63 -6.82
C SER A 109 6.73 -2.27 -7.24
N ILE A 110 5.41 -2.15 -7.16
CA ILE A 110 4.67 -0.90 -7.33
C ILE A 110 4.12 -0.48 -5.96
N PHE A 111 4.48 0.71 -5.49
CA PHE A 111 3.93 1.23 -4.24
C PHE A 111 2.57 1.88 -4.51
N VAL A 112 1.51 1.25 -4.02
CA VAL A 112 0.14 1.75 -4.24
C VAL A 112 -0.23 2.87 -3.27
N GLY A 113 0.39 2.95 -2.10
CA GLY A 113 0.13 4.02 -1.14
C GLY A 113 0.83 3.81 0.21
N LYS A 114 0.67 4.81 1.10
CA LYS A 114 1.20 4.82 2.46
C LYS A 114 0.09 4.48 3.43
N THR A 115 0.23 3.36 4.15
CA THR A 115 -0.82 2.86 5.05
C THR A 115 -0.80 3.53 6.41
N ASN A 116 -2.00 3.70 6.94
CA ASN A 116 -2.27 4.25 8.26
C ASN A 116 -1.70 3.39 9.40
N LEU A 117 -1.40 4.03 10.51
CA LEU A 117 -0.79 3.40 11.69
C LEU A 117 -1.13 4.18 12.96
N ASP A 118 -0.84 3.64 14.12
CA ASP A 118 -0.82 4.43 15.35
C ASP A 118 0.31 5.47 15.28
N GLU A 119 0.07 6.69 15.78
CA GLU A 119 1.03 7.80 15.72
C GLU A 119 2.42 7.36 16.22
N PHE A 120 3.47 7.61 15.44
CA PHE A 120 4.85 7.18 15.66
C PHE A 120 5.01 5.67 15.92
N ALA A 121 4.07 4.85 15.45
CA ALA A 121 4.02 3.40 15.68
C ALA A 121 3.88 3.03 17.19
N MET A 122 3.34 3.91 18.00
CA MET A 122 3.19 3.73 19.44
C MET A 122 1.72 3.53 19.82
N GLY A 123 1.21 2.34 19.52
CA GLY A 123 -0.17 1.93 19.80
C GLY A 123 -0.44 0.51 19.32
N SER A 124 -1.66 0.04 19.57
CA SER A 124 -2.06 -1.36 19.30
C SER A 124 -3.39 -1.51 18.58
N ALA A 125 -4.03 -0.40 18.17
CA ALA A 125 -5.38 -0.42 17.61
C ALA A 125 -5.55 0.44 16.36
N THR A 126 -4.54 1.21 15.96
CA THR A 126 -4.57 2.19 14.86
C THR A 126 -5.70 3.21 15.06
N ASN A 127 -5.79 3.72 16.28
CA ASN A 127 -6.78 4.70 16.70
C ASN A 127 -6.16 6.00 17.27
N THR A 128 -4.84 6.13 17.23
CA THR A 128 -4.10 7.34 17.63
C THR A 128 -3.60 8.16 16.44
N SER A 129 -3.92 7.74 15.21
CA SER A 129 -3.54 8.46 14.00
C SER A 129 -4.18 9.84 13.93
N PHE A 130 -3.39 10.85 13.57
CA PHE A 130 -3.92 12.18 13.23
C PHE A 130 -4.90 12.14 12.04
N PHE A 131 -4.75 11.19 11.13
CA PHE A 131 -5.60 11.02 9.94
C PHE A 131 -6.88 10.22 10.20
N GLY A 132 -7.16 9.91 11.46
CA GLY A 132 -8.34 9.15 11.88
C GLY A 132 -8.10 7.64 11.98
N ASN A 133 -9.11 6.94 12.50
CA ASN A 133 -9.04 5.51 12.76
C ASN A 133 -9.09 4.69 11.48
N THR A 134 -8.32 3.62 11.41
CA THR A 134 -8.51 2.60 10.38
C THR A 134 -9.58 1.61 10.82
N ILE A 135 -10.47 1.25 9.92
CA ILE A 135 -11.57 0.30 10.16
C ILE A 135 -11.14 -1.10 9.70
N ASN A 136 -11.39 -2.09 10.54
CA ASN A 136 -11.19 -3.49 10.17
C ASN A 136 -12.22 -3.89 9.10
N PRO A 137 -11.81 -4.43 7.94
CA PRO A 137 -12.73 -4.85 6.89
C PRO A 137 -13.77 -5.91 7.31
N LEU A 138 -13.53 -6.58 8.43
CA LEU A 138 -14.46 -7.57 9.00
C LEU A 138 -15.47 -6.95 9.97
N SER A 139 -15.47 -5.62 10.13
CA SER A 139 -16.45 -4.90 10.95
C SER A 139 -17.86 -5.10 10.40
N LYS A 140 -18.84 -5.16 11.31
CA LYS A 140 -20.25 -5.05 10.95
C LYS A 140 -20.68 -3.59 11.00
N GLU A 141 -21.78 -3.26 10.32
CA GLU A 141 -22.27 -1.90 10.16
C GLU A 141 -22.37 -1.10 11.47
N ASN A 142 -22.77 -1.74 12.58
CA ASN A 142 -22.93 -1.10 13.88
C ASN A 142 -21.90 -1.55 14.93
N GLU A 143 -20.86 -2.29 14.52
CA GLU A 143 -19.85 -2.83 15.42
C GLU A 143 -18.44 -2.62 14.79
N PRO A 144 -17.91 -1.38 14.81
CA PRO A 144 -16.61 -1.11 14.23
C PRO A 144 -15.52 -1.81 15.07
N LEU A 145 -14.72 -2.63 14.41
CA LEU A 145 -13.59 -3.34 15.00
C LEU A 145 -12.28 -2.62 14.66
N ALA A 146 -11.34 -2.65 15.60
CA ALA A 146 -9.98 -2.23 15.33
C ALA A 146 -9.25 -3.28 14.47
N PRO A 147 -8.40 -2.87 13.53
CA PRO A 147 -7.61 -3.79 12.72
C PRO A 147 -6.35 -4.32 13.44
N GLY A 148 -6.14 -3.89 14.69
CA GLY A 148 -4.88 -4.05 15.42
C GLY A 148 -3.93 -2.88 15.18
N GLY A 149 -2.75 -2.94 15.69
CA GLY A 149 -1.76 -1.85 15.62
C GLY A 149 -0.35 -2.33 15.99
N SER A 150 0.63 -1.51 15.75
CA SER A 150 0.56 -0.16 15.14
C SER A 150 0.36 -0.19 13.62
N SER A 151 0.42 -1.33 12.93
CA SER A 151 0.34 -1.48 11.46
C SER A 151 -1.09 -1.83 10.98
N GLY A 152 -2.13 -1.26 11.61
CA GLY A 152 -3.51 -1.61 11.31
C GLY A 152 -3.93 -1.31 9.87
N GLY A 153 -3.45 -0.20 9.30
CA GLY A 153 -3.67 0.09 7.89
C GLY A 153 -3.12 -1.00 6.96
N SER A 154 -1.90 -1.51 7.23
CA SER A 154 -1.33 -2.61 6.45
C SER A 154 -2.12 -3.91 6.62
N ALA A 155 -2.56 -4.23 7.85
CA ALA A 155 -3.40 -5.39 8.09
C ALA A 155 -4.75 -5.29 7.37
N ALA A 156 -5.40 -4.12 7.44
CA ALA A 156 -6.66 -3.85 6.74
C ALA A 156 -6.49 -3.87 5.20
N ALA A 157 -5.37 -3.36 4.68
CA ALA A 157 -5.06 -3.40 3.25
C ALA A 157 -5.06 -4.84 2.72
N VAL A 158 -4.34 -5.74 3.39
CA VAL A 158 -4.28 -7.15 3.00
C VAL A 158 -5.63 -7.83 3.23
N ALA A 159 -6.32 -7.55 4.32
CA ALA A 159 -7.62 -8.16 4.63
C ALA A 159 -8.70 -7.79 3.60
N ALA A 160 -8.67 -6.53 3.12
CA ALA A 160 -9.59 -6.02 2.09
C ALA A 160 -9.11 -6.27 0.65
N ASP A 161 -8.00 -7.00 0.45
CA ASP A 161 -7.42 -7.26 -0.89
C ASP A 161 -7.07 -5.98 -1.68
N LEU A 162 -6.47 -5.00 -1.00
CA LEU A 162 -6.04 -3.72 -1.57
C LEU A 162 -4.54 -3.71 -1.97
N CYS A 163 -3.80 -4.74 -1.59
CA CYS A 163 -2.42 -5.03 -1.98
C CYS A 163 -2.11 -6.52 -1.82
N LEU A 164 -0.93 -6.95 -2.26
CA LEU A 164 -0.41 -8.32 -2.10
C LEU A 164 0.70 -8.37 -1.03
#